data_29049c10558a6b6740ebf7f4bc424e04
#
_entry.id   29049c10558a6b6740ebf7f4bc424e04
#
_cell.length_a   1.000
_cell.length_b   1.000
_cell.length_c   1.000
_cell.angle_alpha   90.00
_cell.angle_beta   90.00
_cell.angle_gamma   90.00
#
_symmetry.space_group_name_H-M   'P 1'
#
loop_
_entity.id
_entity.type
_entity.pdbx_description
1 polymer ?
#
loop_
_entity_poly.entity_id
_entity_poly.type
_entity_poly.pdbx_seq_one_letter_code
_entity_poly.pdbx_strand_id
1 'polypeptide(L)'
;AITEAILALPGIAEVKGHGESKVSLILEASMLGGSVGTGSVDAQLSEALVERSSDATIDAQVRIVAPAAFPFTLAYFTGSKEHNIRMRQAAIDRGLRLNEFGLFPEEAAGDAIGMEAARHTLPCTDESDIYGHLGMGLVPPELREDTGEIEAAASGGLPKLIEPGDLRGALHNHTTASDGTATLAEMADAAMALGWEYLGIADHSEVLNIGGRQIGVPSGEVAVQGEAIRSLN
;
A
#
# COMPACT_ATOMS: atom_id res chain seq x y z
N ALA A 1 11.11 -10.71 23.89
CA ALA A 1 10.73 -11.77 22.91
C ALA A 1 10.34 -11.20 21.54
N ILE A 2 9.21 -10.45 21.43
CA ILE A 2 8.77 -9.94 20.10
C ILE A 2 9.77 -8.92 19.54
N THR A 3 10.17 -7.93 20.34
CA THR A 3 11.17 -6.92 19.97
C THR A 3 12.48 -7.57 19.50
N GLU A 4 12.97 -8.56 20.22
CA GLU A 4 14.17 -9.31 19.86
C GLU A 4 14.04 -10.05 18.52
N ALA A 5 12.85 -10.64 18.26
CA ALA A 5 12.57 -11.29 16.99
C ALA A 5 12.56 -10.29 15.82
N ILE A 6 11.99 -9.09 16.03
CA ILE A 6 12.01 -8.02 15.05
C ILE A 6 13.46 -7.57 14.77
N LEU A 7 14.25 -7.35 15.81
CA LEU A 7 15.65 -6.93 15.67
C LEU A 7 16.56 -7.98 15.02
N ALA A 8 16.13 -9.23 14.98
CA ALA A 8 16.84 -10.32 14.32
C ALA A 8 16.46 -10.53 12.85
N LEU A 9 15.52 -9.74 12.31
CA LEU A 9 15.15 -9.81 10.89
C LEU A 9 16.32 -9.36 10.00
N PRO A 10 16.54 -10.01 8.85
CA PRO A 10 17.54 -9.56 7.88
C PRO A 10 17.14 -8.21 7.27
N GLY A 11 18.08 -7.47 6.68
CA GLY A 11 17.83 -6.22 5.95
C GLY A 11 17.55 -5.00 6.83
N ILE A 12 17.87 -5.07 8.13
CA ILE A 12 17.90 -3.91 8.99
C ILE A 12 19.26 -3.23 8.83
N ALA A 13 19.27 -2.04 8.24
CA ALA A 13 20.48 -1.22 8.09
C ALA A 13 20.85 -0.54 9.42
N GLU A 14 19.85 -0.05 10.18
CA GLU A 14 20.07 0.63 11.46
C GLU A 14 18.87 0.46 12.39
N VAL A 15 19.13 0.36 13.68
CA VAL A 15 18.13 0.44 14.76
C VAL A 15 18.17 1.84 15.38
N LYS A 16 17.23 2.71 15.04
CA LYS A 16 17.13 4.08 15.59
C LYS A 16 16.71 4.09 17.07
N GLY A 17 15.99 3.08 17.49
CA GLY A 17 15.54 2.93 18.88
C GLY A 17 14.52 1.82 19.04
N HIS A 18 14.47 1.25 20.23
CA HIS A 18 13.51 0.20 20.54
C HIS A 18 13.06 0.25 22.01
N GLY A 19 11.85 -0.23 22.25
CA GLY A 19 11.22 -0.40 23.54
C GLY A 19 10.24 -1.56 23.54
N GLU A 20 9.42 -1.67 24.56
CA GLU A 20 8.45 -2.77 24.69
C GLU A 20 7.32 -2.69 23.63
N SER A 21 6.92 -1.48 23.25
CA SER A 21 5.77 -1.24 22.37
C SER A 21 6.12 -0.63 21.01
N LYS A 22 7.39 -0.30 20.78
CA LYS A 22 7.82 0.40 19.55
C LYS A 22 9.24 0.05 19.18
N VAL A 23 9.46 -0.25 17.90
CA VAL A 23 10.79 -0.39 17.28
C VAL A 23 10.86 0.56 16.09
N SER A 24 11.91 1.37 16.02
CA SER A 24 12.19 2.29 14.91
C SER A 24 13.45 1.83 14.21
N LEU A 25 13.36 1.61 12.91
CA LEU A 25 14.37 0.97 12.09
C LEU A 25 14.65 1.81 10.83
N ILE A 26 15.85 1.63 10.28
CA ILE A 26 16.10 1.86 8.87
C ILE A 26 16.23 0.51 8.21
N LEU A 27 15.47 0.27 7.16
CA LEU A 27 15.52 -0.93 6.35
C LEU A 27 16.27 -0.66 5.05
N GLU A 28 17.01 -1.67 4.56
CA GLU A 28 17.56 -1.66 3.21
C GLU A 28 16.42 -1.79 2.19
N ALA A 29 16.42 -0.97 1.14
CA ALA A 29 15.37 -0.99 0.12
C ALA A 29 15.28 -2.34 -0.60
N SER A 30 16.38 -3.09 -0.65
CA SER A 30 16.43 -4.47 -1.16
C SER A 30 15.42 -5.42 -0.48
N MET A 31 15.05 -5.13 0.76
CA MET A 31 14.04 -5.91 1.51
C MET A 31 12.60 -5.63 1.10
N LEU A 32 12.34 -4.50 0.46
CA LEU A 32 10.99 -4.07 0.05
C LEU A 32 10.65 -4.48 -1.38
N GLY A 33 11.67 -4.84 -2.17
CA GLY A 33 11.50 -5.46 -3.46
C GLY A 33 11.19 -6.95 -3.25
N GLY A 34 9.92 -7.35 -3.31
CA GLY A 34 9.61 -8.69 -3.79
C GLY A 34 10.36 -8.84 -5.10
N SER A 35 11.00 -10.00 -5.34
CA SER A 35 11.85 -10.26 -6.49
C SER A 35 11.27 -9.56 -7.72
N VAL A 36 11.90 -8.46 -8.15
CA VAL A 36 11.75 -8.01 -9.52
C VAL A 36 12.21 -9.21 -10.31
N GLY A 37 11.25 -9.91 -10.94
CA GLY A 37 11.55 -11.11 -11.68
C GLY A 37 12.70 -10.77 -12.62
N THR A 38 13.83 -11.45 -12.46
CA THR A 38 15.00 -11.31 -13.28
C THR A 38 14.75 -11.99 -14.64
N GLY A 39 13.68 -11.51 -15.34
CA GLY A 39 13.50 -11.78 -16.75
C GLY A 39 14.46 -10.87 -17.50
N SER A 40 15.50 -11.45 -18.01
CA SER A 40 16.51 -10.97 -18.98
C SER A 40 16.61 -9.44 -19.22
N VAL A 41 16.68 -8.64 -18.19
CA VAL A 41 17.29 -7.32 -18.28
C VAL A 41 18.80 -7.59 -18.31
N ASP A 42 19.50 -7.02 -19.32
CA ASP A 42 20.94 -7.15 -19.46
C ASP A 42 21.62 -7.00 -18.08
N ALA A 43 22.45 -7.96 -17.71
CA ALA A 43 23.06 -8.05 -16.39
C ALA A 43 23.71 -6.73 -15.93
N GLN A 44 24.23 -5.93 -16.87
CA GLN A 44 24.84 -4.63 -16.58
C GLN A 44 23.83 -3.54 -16.23
N LEU A 45 22.60 -3.57 -16.79
CA LEU A 45 21.55 -2.63 -16.42
C LEU A 45 20.91 -3.00 -15.08
N SER A 46 20.74 -4.29 -14.84
CA SER A 46 20.28 -4.78 -13.52
C SER A 46 21.33 -4.54 -12.44
N GLU A 47 22.64 -4.69 -12.71
CA GLU A 47 23.69 -4.29 -11.78
C GLU A 47 23.66 -2.79 -11.47
N ALA A 48 23.55 -1.92 -12.47
CA ALA A 48 23.49 -0.47 -12.26
C ALA A 48 22.20 0.00 -11.55
N LEU A 49 21.07 -0.68 -11.74
CA LEU A 49 19.81 -0.42 -11.01
C LEU A 49 19.86 -1.02 -9.60
N VAL A 50 20.46 -2.18 -9.43
CA VAL A 50 20.71 -2.82 -8.14
C VAL A 50 21.74 -2.05 -7.33
N GLU A 51 22.84 -1.57 -7.92
CA GLU A 51 23.81 -0.70 -7.23
C GLU A 51 23.18 0.63 -6.79
N ARG A 52 22.27 1.24 -7.58
CA ARG A 52 21.53 2.44 -7.17
C ARG A 52 20.48 2.17 -6.11
N SER A 53 19.92 0.97 -6.03
CA SER A 53 18.95 0.58 -5.01
C SER A 53 19.60 -0.01 -3.77
N SER A 54 20.84 -0.48 -3.83
CA SER A 54 21.52 -1.11 -2.69
C SER A 54 21.79 -0.14 -1.54
N ASP A 55 21.98 1.15 -1.83
CA ASP A 55 22.18 2.19 -0.83
C ASP A 55 20.88 2.91 -0.43
N ALA A 56 19.77 2.62 -1.09
CA ALA A 56 18.48 3.20 -0.73
C ALA A 56 17.97 2.57 0.58
N THR A 57 17.57 3.43 1.49
CA THR A 57 17.03 3.03 2.78
C THR A 57 15.66 3.64 3.01
N ILE A 58 14.84 2.98 3.83
CA ILE A 58 13.53 3.48 4.23
C ILE A 58 13.37 3.45 5.74
N ASP A 59 12.81 4.51 6.30
CA ASP A 59 12.41 4.54 7.69
C ASP A 59 11.19 3.65 7.92
N ALA A 60 11.28 2.76 8.91
CA ALA A 60 10.19 1.88 9.33
C ALA A 60 9.93 1.97 10.82
N GLN A 61 8.67 1.88 11.18
CA GLN A 61 8.25 1.77 12.57
C GLN A 61 7.36 0.55 12.75
N VAL A 62 7.71 -0.31 13.71
CA VAL A 62 6.87 -1.42 14.14
C VAL A 62 6.24 -1.04 15.50
N ARG A 63 4.92 -1.11 15.56
CA ARG A 63 4.15 -0.93 16.80
C ARG A 63 3.67 -2.28 17.31
N ILE A 64 3.97 -2.56 18.56
CA ILE A 64 3.53 -3.78 19.24
C ILE A 64 2.40 -3.37 20.20
N VAL A 65 1.21 -3.86 19.94
CA VAL A 65 0.00 -3.49 20.67
C VAL A 65 -0.75 -4.72 21.15
N ALA A 66 -1.55 -4.56 22.22
CA ALA A 66 -2.46 -5.62 22.64
C ALA A 66 -3.53 -5.88 21.56
N PRO A 67 -4.00 -7.13 21.39
CA PRO A 67 -5.02 -7.45 20.39
C PRO A 67 -6.26 -6.55 20.46
N ALA A 68 -6.72 -6.22 21.67
CA ALA A 68 -7.87 -5.34 21.86
C ALA A 68 -7.66 -3.88 21.40
N ALA A 69 -6.41 -3.42 21.31
CA ALA A 69 -6.09 -2.09 20.81
C ALA A 69 -5.80 -2.08 19.29
N PHE A 70 -5.65 -3.25 18.67
CA PHE A 70 -5.23 -3.36 17.28
C PHE A 70 -6.15 -2.62 16.29
N PRO A 71 -7.49 -2.74 16.34
CA PRO A 71 -8.38 -2.01 15.42
C PRO A 71 -8.20 -0.49 15.49
N PHE A 72 -8.05 0.03 16.70
CA PHE A 72 -7.87 1.48 16.92
C PHE A 72 -6.49 1.96 16.46
N THR A 73 -5.45 1.18 16.74
CA THR A 73 -4.09 1.47 16.29
C THR A 73 -4.03 1.42 14.76
N LEU A 74 -4.66 0.42 14.13
CA LEU A 74 -4.73 0.29 12.67
C LEU A 74 -5.41 1.52 12.05
N ALA A 75 -6.61 1.87 12.52
CA ALA A 75 -7.34 3.04 12.04
C ALA A 75 -6.53 4.33 12.19
N TYR A 76 -5.90 4.51 13.36
CA TYR A 76 -5.09 5.70 13.63
C TYR A 76 -3.89 5.85 12.69
N PHE A 77 -3.13 4.76 12.45
CA PHE A 77 -1.93 4.80 11.61
C PHE A 77 -2.22 4.70 10.11
N THR A 78 -3.38 4.20 9.72
CA THR A 78 -3.86 4.28 8.33
C THR A 78 -4.09 5.73 7.92
N GLY A 79 -4.62 6.55 8.81
CA GLY A 79 -4.86 7.97 8.56
C GLY A 79 -6.05 8.19 7.60
N SER A 80 -6.09 9.30 6.86
CA SER A 80 -5.14 10.43 6.97
C SER A 80 -5.20 11.13 8.35
N LYS A 81 -4.33 12.11 8.56
CA LYS A 81 -4.38 12.96 9.77
C LYS A 81 -5.72 13.69 9.86
N GLU A 82 -6.17 14.25 8.76
CA GLU A 82 -7.39 15.01 8.62
C GLU A 82 -8.60 14.13 8.91
N HIS A 83 -8.66 12.94 8.33
CA HIS A 83 -9.69 11.93 8.62
C HIS A 83 -9.73 11.58 10.12
N ASN A 84 -8.57 11.34 10.75
CA ASN A 84 -8.47 11.05 12.17
C ASN A 84 -8.99 12.19 13.06
N ILE A 85 -8.82 13.45 12.65
CA ILE A 85 -9.38 14.61 13.34
C ILE A 85 -10.91 14.56 13.29
N ARG A 86 -11.48 14.28 12.12
CA ARG A 86 -12.92 14.16 11.91
C ARG A 86 -13.52 13.00 12.70
N MET A 87 -12.88 11.85 12.71
CA MET A 87 -13.30 10.69 13.50
C MET A 87 -13.31 10.98 15.00
N ARG A 88 -12.31 11.68 15.52
CA ARG A 88 -12.30 12.13 16.92
C ARG A 88 -13.41 13.12 17.22
N GLN A 89 -13.68 14.06 16.31
CA GLN A 89 -14.81 14.98 16.47
C GLN A 89 -16.14 14.23 16.50
N ALA A 90 -16.34 13.27 15.59
CA ALA A 90 -17.53 12.43 15.57
C ALA A 90 -17.72 11.60 16.86
N ALA A 91 -16.63 11.19 17.50
CA ALA A 91 -16.67 10.56 18.81
C ALA A 91 -17.07 11.55 19.91
N ILE A 92 -16.47 12.74 19.96
CA ILE A 92 -16.78 13.81 20.93
C ILE A 92 -18.27 14.20 20.85
N ASP A 93 -18.80 14.34 19.65
CA ASP A 93 -20.21 14.69 19.42
C ASP A 93 -21.20 13.63 19.99
N ARG A 94 -20.68 12.45 20.34
CA ARG A 94 -21.42 11.33 20.96
C ARG A 94 -21.04 11.08 22.42
N GLY A 95 -20.28 11.97 23.04
CA GLY A 95 -19.79 11.81 24.42
C GLY A 95 -18.73 10.71 24.56
N LEU A 96 -18.02 10.42 23.46
CA LEU A 96 -16.95 9.42 23.40
C LEU A 96 -15.61 10.10 23.14
N ARG A 97 -14.53 9.40 23.47
CA ARG A 97 -13.14 9.73 23.10
C ARG A 97 -12.55 8.62 22.26
N LEU A 98 -11.88 8.98 21.18
CA LEU A 98 -11.17 8.06 20.27
C LEU A 98 -9.69 8.41 20.24
N ASN A 99 -8.86 7.40 20.43
CA ASN A 99 -7.41 7.46 20.22
C ASN A 99 -6.88 6.12 19.70
N GLU A 100 -5.56 5.99 19.55
CA GLU A 100 -4.89 4.76 19.07
C GLU A 100 -5.03 3.56 20.01
N PHE A 101 -5.56 3.74 21.22
CA PHE A 101 -5.72 2.66 22.20
C PHE A 101 -7.17 2.22 22.36
N GLY A 102 -8.14 3.03 21.98
CA GLY A 102 -9.55 2.69 22.20
C GLY A 102 -10.56 3.78 21.83
N LEU A 103 -11.81 3.39 21.91
CA LEU A 103 -13.01 4.25 21.88
C LEU A 103 -13.75 4.06 23.20
N PHE A 104 -13.91 5.09 24.00
CA PHE A 104 -14.44 4.98 25.35
C PHE A 104 -15.30 6.19 25.74
N PRO A 105 -16.28 6.01 26.65
CA PRO A 105 -17.08 7.10 27.18
C PRO A 105 -16.21 8.19 27.82
N GLU A 106 -16.49 9.45 27.55
CA GLU A 106 -15.71 10.57 28.08
C GLU A 106 -15.71 10.58 29.60
N GLU A 107 -16.86 10.30 30.23
CA GLU A 107 -17.00 10.25 31.67
C GLU A 107 -16.21 9.10 32.32
N ALA A 108 -16.08 7.96 31.65
CA ALA A 108 -15.37 6.80 32.16
C ALA A 108 -13.84 6.96 32.13
N ALA A 109 -13.33 7.80 31.23
CA ALA A 109 -11.92 8.09 31.13
C ALA A 109 -11.42 9.02 32.24
N GLY A 110 -12.26 9.93 32.74
CA GLY A 110 -11.84 10.96 33.68
C GLY A 110 -10.58 11.69 33.20
N ASP A 111 -9.58 11.81 34.05
CA ASP A 111 -8.25 12.34 33.71
C ASP A 111 -7.28 11.29 33.15
N ALA A 112 -7.73 10.03 32.96
CA ALA A 112 -6.89 8.96 32.43
C ALA A 112 -6.48 9.24 30.98
N ILE A 113 -5.20 9.04 30.68
CA ILE A 113 -4.62 9.28 29.35
C ILE A 113 -4.00 7.98 28.83
N GLY A 114 -4.11 7.75 27.52
CA GLY A 114 -3.42 6.65 26.85
C GLY A 114 -3.98 5.27 27.22
N MET A 115 -3.11 4.32 27.52
CA MET A 115 -3.46 2.91 27.78
C MET A 115 -4.37 2.70 28.99
N GLU A 116 -4.36 3.60 29.98
CA GLU A 116 -5.23 3.46 31.15
C GLU A 116 -6.70 3.73 30.81
N ALA A 117 -6.96 4.72 29.97
CA ALA A 117 -8.29 4.98 29.43
C ALA A 117 -8.82 3.81 28.59
N ALA A 118 -7.93 3.07 27.91
CA ALA A 118 -8.30 1.92 27.08
C ALA A 118 -8.95 0.75 27.84
N ARG A 119 -8.84 0.71 29.18
CA ARG A 119 -9.56 -0.27 30.02
C ARG A 119 -11.08 -0.14 29.95
N HIS A 120 -11.59 1.02 29.53
CA HIS A 120 -13.00 1.32 29.37
C HIS A 120 -13.42 1.36 27.89
N THR A 121 -12.58 0.84 26.99
CA THR A 121 -12.87 0.85 25.55
C THR A 121 -14.12 0.03 25.24
N LEU A 122 -14.91 0.53 24.34
CA LEU A 122 -16.00 -0.23 23.74
C LEU A 122 -15.41 -1.42 22.97
N PRO A 123 -16.07 -2.59 22.97
CA PRO A 123 -15.55 -3.75 22.28
C PRO A 123 -15.53 -3.50 20.78
N CYS A 124 -14.35 -3.69 20.17
CA CYS A 124 -14.13 -3.63 18.73
C CYS A 124 -13.23 -4.79 18.33
N THR A 125 -13.64 -5.56 17.33
CA THR A 125 -12.88 -6.67 16.76
C THR A 125 -12.13 -6.24 15.51
N ASP A 126 -12.68 -5.27 14.79
CA ASP A 126 -12.09 -4.66 13.62
C ASP A 126 -12.47 -3.16 13.50
N GLU A 127 -12.01 -2.50 12.44
CA GLU A 127 -12.27 -1.08 12.23
C GLU A 127 -13.77 -0.78 12.01
N SER A 128 -14.56 -1.72 11.44
CA SER A 128 -15.98 -1.51 11.18
C SER A 128 -16.78 -1.27 12.45
N ASP A 129 -16.38 -1.90 13.55
CA ASP A 129 -17.01 -1.69 14.86
C ASP A 129 -16.81 -0.27 15.37
N ILE A 130 -15.63 0.34 15.10
CA ILE A 130 -15.35 1.74 15.47
C ILE A 130 -16.35 2.66 14.76
N TYR A 131 -16.50 2.50 13.45
CA TYR A 131 -17.44 3.29 12.66
C TYR A 131 -18.90 3.02 13.08
N GLY A 132 -19.23 1.76 13.36
CA GLY A 132 -20.56 1.36 13.85
C GLY A 132 -20.95 2.03 15.15
N HIS A 133 -20.04 2.10 16.14
CA HIS A 133 -20.25 2.85 17.38
C HIS A 133 -20.47 4.35 17.15
N LEU A 134 -19.91 4.88 16.06
CA LEU A 134 -20.09 6.27 15.64
C LEU A 134 -21.30 6.45 14.68
N GLY A 135 -22.11 5.40 14.46
CA GLY A 135 -23.30 5.46 13.61
C GLY A 135 -23.00 5.68 12.14
N MET A 136 -21.88 5.16 11.66
CA MET A 136 -21.41 5.30 10.29
C MET A 136 -21.04 3.94 9.68
N GLY A 137 -21.09 3.82 8.36
CA GLY A 137 -20.45 2.72 7.63
C GLY A 137 -18.93 2.85 7.66
N LEU A 138 -18.23 1.71 7.55
CA LEU A 138 -16.77 1.70 7.41
C LEU A 138 -16.34 2.51 6.18
N VAL A 139 -15.47 3.48 6.40
CA VAL A 139 -14.81 4.21 5.31
C VAL A 139 -13.60 3.40 4.84
N PRO A 140 -13.55 2.99 3.56
CA PRO A 140 -12.35 2.35 3.02
C PRO A 140 -11.11 3.26 3.16
N PRO A 141 -9.92 2.67 3.41
CA PRO A 141 -8.68 3.44 3.57
C PRO A 141 -8.41 4.45 2.45
N GLU A 142 -8.74 4.09 1.21
CA GLU A 142 -8.54 4.90 0.01
C GLU A 142 -9.36 6.20 0.00
N LEU A 143 -10.40 6.29 0.82
CA LEU A 143 -11.28 7.48 0.90
C LEU A 143 -11.00 8.36 2.12
N ARG A 144 -10.06 8.01 2.98
CA ARG A 144 -9.83 8.68 4.29
C ARG A 144 -9.01 9.97 4.15
N GLU A 145 -9.54 10.99 3.43
CA GLU A 145 -8.82 12.23 3.13
C GLU A 145 -9.55 13.51 3.58
N ASP A 146 -10.61 13.40 4.38
CA ASP A 146 -11.50 14.52 4.79
C ASP A 146 -12.07 15.30 3.59
N THR A 147 -12.57 14.55 2.60
CA THR A 147 -13.18 15.10 1.38
C THR A 147 -14.72 14.92 1.35
N GLY A 148 -15.33 14.61 2.52
CA GLY A 148 -16.77 14.38 2.66
C GLY A 148 -17.16 12.92 2.93
N GLU A 149 -16.17 12.04 3.10
CA GLU A 149 -16.38 10.61 3.34
C GLU A 149 -17.07 10.33 4.69
N ILE A 150 -16.88 11.19 5.70
CA ILE A 150 -17.53 11.04 7.02
C ILE A 150 -19.05 11.23 6.90
N GLU A 151 -19.49 12.28 6.21
CA GLU A 151 -20.91 12.57 5.95
C GLU A 151 -21.53 11.51 5.03
N ALA A 152 -20.77 11.06 4.03
CA ALA A 152 -21.19 9.98 3.15
C ALA A 152 -21.35 8.65 3.91
N ALA A 153 -20.43 8.31 4.81
CA ALA A 153 -20.51 7.11 5.65
C ALA A 153 -21.71 7.16 6.61
N ALA A 154 -22.01 8.33 7.18
CA ALA A 154 -23.14 8.51 8.07
C ALA A 154 -24.49 8.41 7.35
N SER A 155 -24.54 8.77 6.07
CA SER A 155 -25.78 8.73 5.25
C SER A 155 -25.91 7.47 4.38
N GLY A 156 -24.93 6.56 4.40
CA GLY A 156 -24.89 5.39 3.51
C GLY A 156 -24.57 5.73 2.04
N GLY A 157 -23.95 6.90 1.80
CA GLY A 157 -23.64 7.43 0.47
C GLY A 157 -22.19 7.21 0.02
N LEU A 158 -21.43 6.31 0.64
CA LEU A 158 -20.06 6.00 0.19
C LEU A 158 -20.08 5.43 -1.24
N PRO A 159 -19.15 5.84 -2.11
CA PRO A 159 -19.05 5.28 -3.45
C PRO A 159 -18.60 3.82 -3.38
N LYS A 160 -19.05 3.01 -4.34
CA LYS A 160 -18.45 1.71 -4.59
C LYS A 160 -17.07 1.93 -5.22
N LEU A 161 -16.02 1.43 -4.57
CA LEU A 161 -14.67 1.46 -5.13
C LEU A 161 -14.50 0.39 -6.21
N ILE A 162 -13.53 0.63 -7.09
CA ILE A 162 -13.11 -0.33 -8.10
C ILE A 162 -12.37 -1.48 -7.40
N GLU A 163 -12.76 -2.71 -7.70
CA GLU A 163 -12.12 -3.93 -7.23
C GLU A 163 -11.33 -4.61 -8.35
N PRO A 164 -10.37 -5.48 -8.05
CA PRO A 164 -9.61 -6.20 -9.08
C PRO A 164 -10.50 -6.91 -10.11
N GLY A 165 -11.67 -7.44 -9.68
CA GLY A 165 -12.63 -8.09 -10.56
C GLY A 165 -13.42 -7.15 -11.49
N ASP A 166 -13.37 -5.85 -11.27
CA ASP A 166 -13.98 -4.83 -12.14
C ASP A 166 -13.04 -4.47 -13.32
N LEU A 167 -11.75 -4.86 -13.24
CA LEU A 167 -10.76 -4.56 -14.27
C LEU A 167 -10.96 -5.45 -15.49
N ARG A 168 -11.12 -4.85 -16.66
CA ARG A 168 -11.31 -5.54 -17.93
C ARG A 168 -10.05 -5.57 -18.78
N GLY A 169 -9.00 -4.87 -18.38
CA GLY A 169 -7.75 -4.82 -19.09
C GLY A 169 -6.87 -3.65 -18.67
N ALA A 170 -5.70 -3.55 -19.28
CA ALA A 170 -4.73 -2.48 -19.06
C ALA A 170 -4.21 -1.95 -20.40
N LEU A 171 -3.92 -0.64 -20.46
CA LEU A 171 -3.55 0.05 -21.70
C LEU A 171 -2.10 0.55 -21.75
N HIS A 172 -1.38 0.52 -20.62
CA HIS A 172 -0.01 1.05 -20.54
C HIS A 172 0.92 -0.03 -19.99
N ASN A 173 1.33 -0.95 -20.87
CA ASN A 173 2.20 -2.06 -20.50
C ASN A 173 3.41 -2.09 -21.44
N HIS A 174 4.57 -2.36 -20.86
CA HIS A 174 5.84 -2.45 -21.57
C HIS A 174 6.31 -3.90 -21.57
N THR A 175 6.93 -4.32 -22.69
CA THR A 175 7.49 -5.65 -22.84
C THR A 175 9.03 -5.61 -22.87
N THR A 176 9.65 -6.78 -22.97
CA THR A 176 11.11 -6.89 -23.19
C THR A 176 11.56 -6.30 -24.54
N ALA A 177 10.65 -5.87 -25.40
CA ALA A 177 10.99 -5.12 -26.59
C ALA A 177 11.47 -3.69 -26.29
N SER A 178 11.12 -3.15 -25.11
CA SER A 178 11.64 -1.88 -24.60
C SER A 178 12.24 -2.06 -23.18
N ASP A 179 11.61 -1.58 -22.15
CA ASP A 179 12.10 -1.58 -20.77
C ASP A 179 11.26 -2.46 -19.83
N GLY A 180 10.31 -3.20 -20.36
CA GLY A 180 9.55 -4.18 -19.60
C GLY A 180 10.37 -5.45 -19.28
N THR A 181 9.91 -6.23 -18.32
CA THR A 181 10.60 -7.43 -17.82
C THR A 181 10.02 -8.74 -18.34
N ALA A 182 8.83 -8.70 -18.98
CA ALA A 182 8.16 -9.87 -19.52
C ALA A 182 8.01 -9.76 -21.05
N THR A 183 8.02 -10.88 -21.73
CA THR A 183 7.77 -10.95 -23.16
C THR A 183 6.31 -10.66 -23.49
N LEU A 184 6.01 -10.33 -24.74
CA LEU A 184 4.65 -10.11 -25.22
C LEU A 184 3.75 -11.34 -24.95
N ALA A 185 4.26 -12.55 -25.13
CA ALA A 185 3.49 -13.79 -24.90
C ALA A 185 3.17 -13.98 -23.40
N GLU A 186 4.17 -13.81 -22.53
CA GLU A 186 3.98 -13.91 -21.07
C GLU A 186 2.96 -12.85 -20.56
N MET A 187 3.01 -11.64 -21.12
CA MET A 187 2.04 -10.58 -20.78
C MET A 187 0.62 -10.95 -21.24
N ALA A 188 0.48 -11.54 -22.42
CA ALA A 188 -0.81 -11.99 -22.94
C ALA A 188 -1.36 -13.15 -22.08
N ASP A 189 -0.53 -14.14 -21.74
CA ASP A 189 -0.92 -15.27 -20.89
C ASP A 189 -1.36 -14.79 -19.50
N ALA A 190 -0.63 -13.83 -18.92
CA ALA A 190 -1.00 -13.24 -17.62
C ALA A 190 -2.33 -12.47 -17.68
N ALA A 191 -2.58 -11.71 -18.74
CA ALA A 191 -3.84 -11.01 -18.96
C ALA A 191 -5.01 -11.99 -19.08
N MET A 192 -4.83 -13.07 -19.83
CA MET A 192 -5.85 -14.15 -19.95
C MET A 192 -6.10 -14.83 -18.60
N ALA A 193 -5.07 -15.11 -17.82
CA ALA A 193 -5.20 -15.71 -16.49
C ALA A 193 -5.95 -14.80 -15.51
N LEU A 194 -5.86 -13.48 -15.65
CA LEU A 194 -6.62 -12.48 -14.90
C LEU A 194 -8.05 -12.30 -15.41
N GLY A 195 -8.42 -12.94 -16.53
CA GLY A 195 -9.74 -12.79 -17.17
C GLY A 195 -9.93 -11.44 -17.88
N TRP A 196 -8.85 -10.76 -18.23
CA TRP A 196 -8.92 -9.49 -18.93
C TRP A 196 -9.34 -9.68 -20.39
N GLU A 197 -10.08 -8.71 -20.92
CA GLU A 197 -10.62 -8.73 -22.27
C GLU A 197 -9.64 -8.10 -23.29
N TYR A 198 -8.72 -7.26 -22.83
CA TYR A 198 -7.73 -6.60 -23.66
C TYR A 198 -6.45 -6.27 -22.89
N LEU A 199 -5.35 -6.17 -23.64
CA LEU A 199 -4.06 -5.70 -23.14
C LEU A 199 -3.46 -4.74 -24.18
N GLY A 200 -3.21 -3.50 -23.81
CA GLY A 200 -2.54 -2.51 -24.64
C GLY A 200 -1.03 -2.53 -24.40
N ILE A 201 -0.25 -2.70 -25.44
CA ILE A 201 1.21 -2.63 -25.40
C ILE A 201 1.65 -1.22 -25.78
N ALA A 202 2.49 -0.61 -24.94
CA ALA A 202 2.96 0.76 -25.05
C ALA A 202 4.49 0.83 -24.95
N ASP A 203 5.18 -0.08 -25.60
CA ASP A 203 6.64 -0.10 -25.64
C ASP A 203 7.21 1.23 -26.16
N HIS A 204 8.31 1.67 -25.57
CA HIS A 204 8.97 2.90 -25.98
C HIS A 204 9.50 2.82 -27.40
N SER A 205 9.47 3.95 -28.10
CA SER A 205 10.07 4.10 -29.43
C SER A 205 11.60 4.21 -29.35
N GLU A 206 12.28 4.07 -30.48
CA GLU A 206 13.73 4.12 -30.59
C GLU A 206 14.42 5.37 -30.03
N VAL A 207 13.65 6.46 -29.79
CA VAL A 207 14.19 7.71 -29.23
C VAL A 207 14.47 7.62 -27.74
N LEU A 208 13.94 6.60 -27.04
CA LEU A 208 14.22 6.45 -25.62
C LEU A 208 15.67 6.01 -25.41
N ASN A 209 16.42 6.85 -24.71
CA ASN A 209 17.81 6.60 -24.37
C ASN A 209 18.01 6.81 -22.86
N ILE A 210 18.48 5.79 -22.16
CA ILE A 210 18.80 5.87 -20.74
C ILE A 210 20.27 5.51 -20.56
N GLY A 211 21.05 6.45 -20.00
CA GLY A 211 22.48 6.24 -19.76
C GLY A 211 23.33 6.02 -21.02
N GLY A 212 22.91 6.56 -22.17
CA GLY A 212 23.59 6.39 -23.46
C GLY A 212 23.22 5.10 -24.22
N ARG A 213 22.30 4.31 -23.69
CA ARG A 213 21.79 3.09 -24.32
C ARG A 213 20.38 3.31 -24.83
N GLN A 214 20.14 2.94 -26.10
CA GLN A 214 18.80 2.90 -26.69
C GLN A 214 18.02 1.74 -26.08
N ILE A 215 16.83 2.01 -25.56
CA ILE A 215 16.00 1.01 -24.86
C ILE A 215 14.70 0.77 -25.63
N GLY A 216 14.27 1.72 -26.46
CA GLY A 216 13.01 1.61 -27.19
C GLY A 216 13.12 0.74 -28.45
N VAL A 217 11.96 0.30 -28.95
CA VAL A 217 11.80 -0.51 -30.15
C VAL A 217 12.35 0.24 -31.38
N PRO A 218 13.31 -0.32 -32.13
CA PRO A 218 13.81 0.29 -33.37
C PRO A 218 12.68 0.48 -34.37
N SER A 219 12.68 1.59 -35.11
CA SER A 219 11.64 1.90 -36.10
C SER A 219 11.43 0.77 -37.12
N GLY A 220 12.50 0.07 -37.51
CA GLY A 220 12.44 -1.10 -38.40
C GLY A 220 11.75 -2.33 -37.81
N GLU A 221 11.63 -2.42 -36.50
CA GLU A 221 11.07 -3.58 -35.79
C GLU A 221 9.61 -3.37 -35.35
N VAL A 222 9.09 -2.16 -35.41
CA VAL A 222 7.70 -1.83 -35.03
C VAL A 222 6.68 -2.68 -35.81
N ALA A 223 6.92 -2.90 -37.10
CA ALA A 223 6.03 -3.71 -37.95
C ALA A 223 6.06 -5.19 -37.51
N VAL A 224 7.23 -5.73 -37.13
CA VAL A 224 7.40 -7.09 -36.65
C VAL A 224 6.66 -7.27 -35.32
N GLN A 225 6.79 -6.32 -34.40
CA GLN A 225 6.05 -6.34 -33.14
C GLN A 225 4.53 -6.30 -33.41
N GLY A 226 4.08 -5.46 -34.34
CA GLY A 226 2.67 -5.39 -34.74
C GLY A 226 2.13 -6.71 -35.33
N GLU A 227 2.98 -7.49 -36.03
CA GLU A 227 2.63 -8.83 -36.52
C GLU A 227 2.57 -9.84 -35.39
N ALA A 228 3.52 -9.79 -34.44
CA ALA A 228 3.52 -10.64 -33.26
C ALA A 228 2.25 -10.41 -32.42
N ILE A 229 1.85 -9.16 -32.19
CA ILE A 229 0.60 -8.83 -31.50
C ILE A 229 -0.62 -9.40 -32.24
N ARG A 230 -0.69 -9.25 -33.56
CA ARG A 230 -1.78 -9.83 -34.36
C ARG A 230 -1.85 -11.35 -34.33
N SER A 231 -0.72 -12.02 -34.15
CA SER A 231 -0.67 -13.48 -34.10
C SER A 231 -1.12 -14.05 -32.75
N LEU A 232 -1.20 -13.23 -31.70
CA LEU A 232 -1.70 -13.63 -30.37
C LEU A 232 -3.21 -13.39 -30.23
N ASN A 233 -3.85 -12.64 -31.12
CA ASN A 233 -5.30 -12.41 -31.16
C ASN A 233 -6.00 -13.49 -32.00
#